data_129f272703c46e9a3db1a624c4b4334a
#
_entry.id   129f272703c46e9a3db1a624c4b4334a
#
_cell.length_a   1.000
_cell.length_b   1.000
_cell.length_c   1.000
_cell.angle_alpha   90.00
_cell.angle_beta   90.00
_cell.angle_gamma   90.00
#
_symmetry.space_group_name_H-M   'P 1'
#
loop_
_entity.id
_entity.type
_entity.pdbx_description
1 polymer ?
#
loop_
_entity_poly.entity_id
_entity_poly.type
_entity_poly.pdbx_seq_one_letter_code
_entity_poly.pdbx_strand_id
1 'polypeptide(L)'
;MRQYDHLFFDLDNTLWDFAANSREAMRLTLEQKHITSHLPSFEAYFQVYEQINKSLWNDYHSRKITKQCLVVERFSKSMQEFGINTLDWQDLNHCYLENMGLQTRLFPETLETLTLLKSKGYQMHIITNGFREVQRTKLANCGLAVFFTKVFISEEIQTTKPHREIFEHALKSTNASKKKSIMIGDSWETDIEGALDFGIDQVMFLNDGLHDVPAPINSLRLAENSNFLKLKHQKKTFFINKITDLTSIF
;
A
#
# COMPACT_ATOMS: atom_id res chain seq x y z
N MET A 1 -26.99 -0.53 -16.02
CA MET A 1 -26.54 -0.80 -14.62
C MET A 1 -25.02 -0.82 -14.62
N ARG A 2 -24.37 -0.10 -13.68
CA ARG A 2 -22.91 -0.15 -13.54
C ARG A 2 -22.45 -1.53 -13.08
N GLN A 3 -21.23 -1.91 -13.50
CA GLN A 3 -20.66 -3.22 -13.21
C GLN A 3 -20.32 -3.38 -11.73
N TYR A 4 -19.72 -2.35 -11.11
CA TYR A 4 -19.29 -2.33 -9.71
C TYR A 4 -20.05 -1.28 -8.91
N ASP A 5 -20.22 -1.50 -7.62
CA ASP A 5 -20.83 -0.56 -6.68
C ASP A 5 -19.85 -0.22 -5.54
N HIS A 6 -18.92 -1.17 -5.20
CA HIS A 6 -17.93 -1.05 -4.13
C HIS A 6 -16.51 -1.12 -4.68
N LEU A 7 -15.72 -0.07 -4.39
CA LEU A 7 -14.32 0.03 -4.77
C LEU A 7 -13.47 -0.06 -3.49
N PHE A 8 -12.62 -1.08 -3.41
CA PHE A 8 -11.69 -1.29 -2.32
C PHE A 8 -10.30 -0.89 -2.78
N PHE A 9 -9.71 0.10 -2.13
CA PHE A 9 -8.39 0.61 -2.45
C PHE A 9 -7.36 0.15 -1.43
N ASP A 10 -6.17 -0.21 -1.89
CA ASP A 10 -4.99 -0.08 -1.06
C ASP A 10 -4.65 1.40 -0.86
N LEU A 11 -3.78 1.72 0.11
CA LEU A 11 -3.39 3.07 0.42
C LEU A 11 -1.96 3.39 -0.04
N ASP A 12 -0.99 2.66 0.51
CA ASP A 12 0.44 2.93 0.34
C ASP A 12 0.92 2.49 -1.05
N ASN A 13 1.56 3.37 -1.82
CA ASN A 13 1.91 3.19 -3.24
C ASN A 13 0.73 3.06 -4.22
N THR A 14 -0.50 3.13 -3.74
CA THR A 14 -1.70 3.16 -4.60
C THR A 14 -2.29 4.57 -4.69
N LEU A 15 -2.59 5.20 -3.57
CA LEU A 15 -3.12 6.56 -3.49
C LEU A 15 -2.10 7.52 -2.87
N TRP A 16 -1.39 7.06 -1.86
CA TRP A 16 -0.39 7.78 -1.10
C TRP A 16 1.01 7.37 -1.57
N ASP A 17 1.80 8.34 -2.04
CA ASP A 17 3.16 8.13 -2.56
C ASP A 17 4.10 7.71 -1.42
N PHE A 18 4.10 6.39 -1.13
CA PHE A 18 4.90 5.85 -0.03
C PHE A 18 6.39 6.11 -0.22
N ALA A 19 6.91 5.96 -1.43
CA ALA A 19 8.34 6.12 -1.69
C ALA A 19 8.82 7.53 -1.34
N ALA A 20 8.13 8.57 -1.81
CA ALA A 20 8.48 9.95 -1.52
C ALA A 20 8.27 10.32 -0.05
N ASN A 21 7.14 9.90 0.53
CA ASN A 21 6.77 10.24 1.90
C ASN A 21 7.62 9.51 2.94
N SER A 22 7.95 8.23 2.71
CA SER A 22 8.83 7.46 3.61
C SER A 22 10.26 8.01 3.62
N ARG A 23 10.72 8.43 2.44
CA ARG A 23 12.04 9.08 2.30
C ARG A 23 12.11 10.37 3.11
N GLU A 24 11.12 11.24 2.98
CA GLU A 24 11.06 12.50 3.72
C GLU A 24 10.89 12.27 5.23
N ALA A 25 10.02 11.35 5.63
CA ALA A 25 9.85 10.97 7.03
C ALA A 25 11.15 10.44 7.64
N MET A 26 11.91 9.63 6.89
CA MET A 26 13.22 9.13 7.33
C MET A 26 14.23 10.26 7.49
N ARG A 27 14.30 11.19 6.52
CA ARG A 27 15.21 12.34 6.59
C ARG A 27 14.93 13.15 7.86
N LEU A 28 13.67 13.48 8.13
CA LEU A 28 13.27 14.22 9.34
C LEU A 28 13.61 13.44 10.61
N THR A 29 13.39 12.12 10.61
CA THR A 29 13.70 11.28 11.77
C THR A 29 15.17 11.27 12.11
N LEU A 30 16.04 11.12 11.11
CA LEU A 30 17.49 11.13 11.31
C LEU A 30 18.00 12.50 11.80
N GLU A 31 17.41 13.59 11.32
CA GLU A 31 17.72 14.95 11.76
C GLU A 31 17.29 15.17 13.22
N GLN A 32 16.03 14.83 13.56
CA GLN A 32 15.49 14.98 14.92
C GLN A 32 16.25 14.15 15.97
N LYS A 33 16.73 12.98 15.56
CA LYS A 33 17.53 12.09 16.43
C LYS A 33 19.04 12.36 16.35
N HIS A 34 19.47 13.40 15.64
CA HIS A 34 20.87 13.79 15.47
C HIS A 34 21.79 12.68 14.93
N ILE A 35 21.24 11.78 14.09
CA ILE A 35 21.97 10.63 13.54
C ILE A 35 22.70 10.99 12.24
N THR A 36 22.25 12.01 11.52
CA THR A 36 22.71 12.37 10.18
C THR A 36 24.25 12.53 10.09
N SER A 37 24.88 13.09 11.11
CA SER A 37 26.34 13.29 11.15
C SER A 37 27.15 12.00 11.31
N HIS A 38 26.52 10.90 11.68
CA HIS A 38 27.15 9.58 11.85
C HIS A 38 27.05 8.70 10.59
N LEU A 39 26.38 9.21 9.55
CA LEU A 39 26.16 8.50 8.28
C LEU A 39 27.00 9.15 7.17
N PRO A 40 27.50 8.36 6.19
CA PRO A 40 28.27 8.93 5.07
C PRO A 40 27.41 9.82 4.18
N SER A 41 26.14 9.48 3.99
CA SER A 41 25.09 10.30 3.36
C SER A 41 23.72 9.73 3.68
N PHE A 42 22.69 10.57 3.54
CA PHE A 42 21.29 10.12 3.65
C PHE A 42 20.96 9.06 2.58
N GLU A 43 21.39 9.28 1.35
CA GLU A 43 21.14 8.38 0.21
C GLU A 43 21.71 6.98 0.45
N ALA A 44 22.95 6.88 0.91
CA ALA A 44 23.59 5.60 1.21
C ALA A 44 22.82 4.83 2.30
N TYR A 45 22.43 5.51 3.36
CA TYR A 45 21.63 4.90 4.42
C TYR A 45 20.25 4.47 3.94
N PHE A 46 19.53 5.37 3.24
CA PHE A 46 18.17 5.12 2.83
C PHE A 46 18.06 3.95 1.87
N GLN A 47 19.02 3.81 0.95
CA GLN A 47 19.10 2.65 0.05
C GLN A 47 19.21 1.32 0.80
N VAL A 48 20.07 1.26 1.81
CA VAL A 48 20.23 0.07 2.66
C VAL A 48 18.95 -0.20 3.47
N TYR A 49 18.40 0.85 4.06
CA TYR A 49 17.13 0.76 4.81
C TYR A 49 15.98 0.22 3.96
N GLU A 50 15.80 0.72 2.72
CA GLU A 50 14.72 0.26 1.84
C GLU A 50 14.82 -1.22 1.53
N GLN A 51 16.01 -1.73 1.23
CA GLN A 51 16.24 -3.15 0.94
C GLN A 51 15.91 -4.03 2.15
N ILE A 52 16.40 -3.66 3.33
CA ILE A 52 16.13 -4.39 4.58
C ILE A 52 14.66 -4.32 4.95
N ASN A 53 14.05 -3.15 4.87
CA ASN A 53 12.65 -2.93 5.18
C ASN A 53 11.72 -3.74 4.24
N LYS A 54 12.00 -3.76 2.92
CA LYS A 54 11.25 -4.57 1.96
C LYS A 54 11.31 -6.06 2.31
N SER A 55 12.50 -6.57 2.64
CA SER A 55 12.67 -7.97 3.05
C SER A 55 11.87 -8.32 4.32
N LEU A 56 11.94 -7.46 5.33
CA LEU A 56 11.24 -7.65 6.60
C LEU A 56 9.72 -7.57 6.45
N TRP A 57 9.21 -6.69 5.59
CA TRP A 57 7.79 -6.65 5.27
C TRP A 57 7.30 -7.92 4.59
N ASN A 58 8.08 -8.50 3.66
CA ASN A 58 7.75 -9.79 3.03
C ASN A 58 7.69 -10.92 4.06
N ASP A 59 8.63 -10.95 5.00
CA ASP A 59 8.64 -11.93 6.08
C ASP A 59 7.46 -11.71 7.06
N TYR A 60 7.08 -10.47 7.32
CA TYR A 60 5.90 -10.16 8.13
C TYR A 60 4.60 -10.57 7.45
N HIS A 61 4.42 -10.27 6.16
CA HIS A 61 3.23 -10.70 5.39
C HIS A 61 3.14 -12.24 5.31
N SER A 62 4.28 -12.91 5.19
CA SER A 62 4.38 -14.37 5.21
C SER A 62 4.28 -14.99 6.62
N ARG A 63 4.03 -14.18 7.67
CA ARG A 63 3.93 -14.59 9.10
C ARG A 63 5.19 -15.27 9.65
N LYS A 64 6.36 -15.03 9.06
CA LYS A 64 7.65 -15.56 9.54
C LYS A 64 8.20 -14.77 10.72
N ILE A 65 7.89 -13.47 10.79
CA ILE A 65 8.30 -12.58 11.87
C ILE A 65 7.10 -11.84 12.46
N THR A 66 7.26 -11.35 13.69
CA THR A 66 6.27 -10.50 14.35
C THR A 66 6.44 -9.03 13.97
N LYS A 67 5.41 -8.19 14.20
CA LYS A 67 5.52 -6.73 14.11
C LYS A 67 6.68 -6.19 14.95
N GLN A 68 6.82 -6.68 16.20
CA GLN A 68 7.90 -6.27 17.10
C GLN A 68 9.29 -6.52 16.49
N CYS A 69 9.48 -7.65 15.85
CA CYS A 69 10.71 -7.96 15.13
C CYS A 69 10.93 -6.97 13.98
N LEU A 70 9.92 -6.75 13.12
CA LEU A 70 10.01 -5.84 11.99
C LEU A 70 10.39 -4.42 12.42
N VAL A 71 9.69 -3.83 13.39
CA VAL A 71 9.90 -2.43 13.80
C VAL A 71 11.25 -2.17 14.44
N VAL A 72 11.85 -3.18 15.07
CA VAL A 72 13.20 -3.09 15.65
C VAL A 72 14.26 -3.38 14.59
N GLU A 73 14.13 -4.49 13.86
CA GLU A 73 15.17 -4.98 12.97
C GLU A 73 15.38 -4.10 11.74
N ARG A 74 14.36 -3.42 11.23
CA ARG A 74 14.53 -2.53 10.08
C ARG A 74 15.51 -1.39 10.36
N PHE A 75 15.54 -0.88 11.60
CA PHE A 75 16.49 0.15 12.01
C PHE A 75 17.82 -0.45 12.49
N SER A 76 17.78 -1.47 13.37
CA SER A 76 19.00 -2.03 13.91
C SER A 76 19.90 -2.62 12.83
N LYS A 77 19.35 -3.39 11.89
CA LYS A 77 20.13 -3.97 10.79
C LYS A 77 20.65 -2.91 9.83
N SER A 78 19.84 -1.92 9.45
CA SER A 78 20.28 -0.87 8.54
C SER A 78 21.33 0.05 9.16
N MET A 79 21.25 0.34 10.46
CA MET A 79 22.23 1.16 11.18
C MET A 79 23.54 0.40 11.44
N GLN A 80 23.49 -0.92 11.66
CA GLN A 80 24.67 -1.78 11.84
C GLN A 80 25.58 -1.75 10.61
N GLU A 81 25.06 -1.64 9.40
CA GLU A 81 25.87 -1.50 8.17
C GLU A 81 26.74 -0.25 8.17
N PHE A 82 26.42 0.73 9.03
CA PHE A 82 27.18 1.97 9.20
C PHE A 82 27.91 2.04 10.57
N GLY A 83 28.01 0.90 11.27
CA GLY A 83 28.71 0.80 12.55
C GLY A 83 27.95 1.38 13.74
N ILE A 84 26.65 1.71 13.59
CA ILE A 84 25.81 2.25 14.65
C ILE A 84 25.04 1.10 15.30
N ASN A 85 25.43 0.73 16.53
CA ASN A 85 24.93 -0.48 17.20
C ASN A 85 24.10 -0.21 18.46
N THR A 86 24.05 1.03 18.94
CA THR A 86 23.46 1.38 20.24
C THR A 86 22.53 2.59 20.11
N LEU A 87 21.28 2.32 19.76
CA LEU A 87 20.20 3.32 19.76
C LEU A 87 18.94 2.69 20.37
N ASP A 88 18.04 3.52 20.84
CA ASP A 88 16.67 3.07 21.15
C ASP A 88 15.90 2.89 19.83
N TRP A 89 15.86 1.66 19.34
CA TRP A 89 15.20 1.32 18.08
C TRP A 89 13.69 1.53 18.12
N GLN A 90 13.08 1.41 19.29
CA GLN A 90 11.64 1.64 19.47
C GLN A 90 11.32 3.14 19.40
N ASP A 91 12.12 3.97 20.07
CA ASP A 91 12.00 5.41 19.98
C ASP A 91 12.26 5.94 18.56
N LEU A 92 13.26 5.38 17.87
CA LEU A 92 13.54 5.72 16.47
C LEU A 92 12.35 5.35 15.57
N ASN A 93 11.78 4.16 15.77
CA ASN A 93 10.60 3.72 15.04
C ASN A 93 9.38 4.61 15.35
N HIS A 94 9.17 4.99 16.60
CA HIS A 94 8.09 5.87 16.99
C HIS A 94 8.19 7.22 16.28
N CYS A 95 9.35 7.86 16.36
CA CYS A 95 9.63 9.11 15.67
C CYS A 95 9.40 9.01 14.14
N TYR A 96 9.84 7.90 13.53
CA TYR A 96 9.60 7.66 12.11
C TYR A 96 8.12 7.53 11.77
N LEU A 97 7.33 6.81 12.57
CA LEU A 97 5.89 6.68 12.34
C LEU A 97 5.12 8.00 12.54
N GLU A 98 5.56 8.83 13.49
CA GLU A 98 5.01 10.19 13.66
C GLU A 98 5.29 11.03 12.41
N ASN A 99 6.55 11.07 11.96
CA ASN A 99 6.93 11.77 10.74
C ASN A 99 6.21 11.23 9.49
N MET A 100 5.99 9.92 9.40
CA MET A 100 5.18 9.29 8.34
C MET A 100 3.74 9.79 8.34
N GLY A 101 3.12 9.89 9.53
CA GLY A 101 1.76 10.38 9.67
C GLY A 101 1.58 11.84 9.21
N LEU A 102 2.64 12.64 9.28
CA LEU A 102 2.63 14.04 8.85
C LEU A 102 2.78 14.24 7.33
N GLN A 103 3.23 13.20 6.60
CA GLN A 103 3.40 13.32 5.17
C GLN A 103 2.07 13.27 4.42
N THR A 104 1.95 14.06 3.35
CA THR A 104 0.67 14.27 2.65
C THR A 104 0.73 14.06 1.15
N ARG A 105 1.87 13.64 0.61
CA ARG A 105 2.03 13.49 -0.83
C ARG A 105 1.19 12.33 -1.36
N LEU A 106 0.32 12.65 -2.31
CA LEU A 106 -0.51 11.70 -3.05
C LEU A 106 0.06 11.52 -4.46
N PHE A 107 -0.32 10.43 -5.12
CA PHE A 107 -0.14 10.34 -6.56
C PHE A 107 -0.92 11.44 -7.28
N PRO A 108 -0.43 11.94 -8.43
CA PRO A 108 -1.09 12.99 -9.17
C PRO A 108 -2.58 12.71 -9.42
N GLU A 109 -3.40 13.74 -9.32
CA GLU A 109 -4.84 13.72 -9.65
C GLU A 109 -5.69 12.74 -8.81
N THR A 110 -5.15 12.28 -7.65
CA THR A 110 -5.86 11.35 -6.75
C THR A 110 -7.15 11.96 -6.20
N LEU A 111 -7.10 13.19 -5.69
CA LEU A 111 -8.27 13.83 -5.07
C LEU A 111 -9.38 14.11 -6.10
N GLU A 112 -9.01 14.56 -7.29
CA GLU A 112 -9.91 14.82 -8.39
C GLU A 112 -10.60 13.53 -8.84
N THR A 113 -9.83 12.44 -9.01
CA THR A 113 -10.35 11.14 -9.40
C THR A 113 -11.32 10.58 -8.35
N LEU A 114 -10.96 10.61 -7.06
CA LEU A 114 -11.83 10.15 -5.98
C LEU A 114 -13.10 11.02 -5.86
N THR A 115 -12.99 12.33 -6.09
CA THR A 115 -14.14 13.24 -6.12
C THR A 115 -15.12 12.84 -7.23
N LEU A 116 -14.62 12.55 -8.43
CA LEU A 116 -15.45 12.09 -9.54
C LEU A 116 -16.10 10.74 -9.25
N LEU A 117 -15.36 9.76 -8.72
CA LEU A 117 -15.91 8.46 -8.36
C LEU A 117 -17.00 8.58 -7.28
N LYS A 118 -16.77 9.44 -6.27
CA LYS A 118 -17.76 9.73 -5.24
C LYS A 118 -19.02 10.38 -5.82
N SER A 119 -18.88 11.34 -6.73
CA SER A 119 -20.02 12.00 -7.40
C SER A 119 -20.84 11.03 -8.27
N LYS A 120 -20.19 10.03 -8.86
CA LYS A 120 -20.85 8.92 -9.56
C LYS A 120 -21.53 7.93 -8.60
N GLY A 121 -21.40 8.10 -7.26
CA GLY A 121 -22.07 7.31 -6.22
C GLY A 121 -21.40 5.95 -5.94
N TYR A 122 -20.10 5.77 -6.25
CA TYR A 122 -19.37 4.60 -5.81
C TYR A 122 -19.14 4.62 -4.30
N GLN A 123 -19.28 3.46 -3.65
CA GLN A 123 -18.89 3.29 -2.25
C GLN A 123 -17.42 2.89 -2.20
N MET A 124 -16.59 3.76 -1.65
CA MET A 124 -15.15 3.56 -1.60
C MET A 124 -14.69 3.18 -0.19
N HIS A 125 -13.75 2.25 -0.11
CA HIS A 125 -13.22 1.69 1.14
C HIS A 125 -11.71 1.49 1.01
N ILE A 126 -10.99 1.49 2.14
CA ILE A 126 -9.57 1.15 2.20
C ILE A 126 -9.40 -0.26 2.77
N ILE A 127 -8.47 -1.05 2.20
CA ILE A 127 -7.91 -2.27 2.80
C ILE A 127 -6.38 -2.14 2.79
N THR A 128 -5.77 -1.99 3.96
CA THR A 128 -4.32 -1.73 4.08
C THR A 128 -3.63 -2.67 5.05
N ASN A 129 -2.39 -3.06 4.70
CA ASN A 129 -1.48 -3.80 5.59
C ASN A 129 -0.60 -2.89 6.47
N GLY A 130 -0.72 -1.57 6.31
CA GLY A 130 0.04 -0.59 7.09
C GLY A 130 -0.36 -0.59 8.57
N PHE A 131 0.52 -0.05 9.41
CA PHE A 131 0.31 -0.03 10.86
C PHE A 131 -0.79 0.91 11.29
N ARG A 132 -1.65 0.45 12.24
CA ARG A 132 -2.80 1.20 12.74
C ARG A 132 -2.44 2.57 13.31
N GLU A 133 -1.25 2.70 13.89
CA GLU A 133 -0.78 3.94 14.53
C GLU A 133 -0.67 5.10 13.53
N VAL A 134 -0.45 4.81 12.26
CA VAL A 134 -0.16 5.83 11.25
C VAL A 134 -1.21 5.95 10.15
N GLN A 135 -1.94 4.86 9.79
CA GLN A 135 -2.83 4.88 8.63
C GLN A 135 -4.00 5.88 8.76
N ARG A 136 -4.60 5.98 9.95
CA ARG A 136 -5.69 6.95 10.17
C ARG A 136 -5.20 8.39 10.11
N THR A 137 -4.01 8.66 10.64
CA THR A 137 -3.37 9.98 10.61
C THR A 137 -3.01 10.38 9.17
N LYS A 138 -2.43 9.47 8.39
CA LYS A 138 -2.18 9.68 6.95
C LYS A 138 -3.45 10.10 6.21
N LEU A 139 -4.52 9.30 6.34
CA LEU A 139 -5.80 9.57 5.65
C LEU A 139 -6.39 10.93 6.05
N ALA A 140 -6.29 11.33 7.32
CA ALA A 140 -6.79 12.61 7.78
C ALA A 140 -5.95 13.77 7.23
N ASN A 141 -4.62 13.70 7.35
CA ASN A 141 -3.72 14.78 6.98
C ASN A 141 -3.63 15.03 5.46
N CYS A 142 -3.78 13.98 4.63
CA CYS A 142 -3.78 14.13 3.17
C CYS A 142 -5.18 14.36 2.57
N GLY A 143 -6.21 14.56 3.39
CA GLY A 143 -7.57 14.85 2.93
C GLY A 143 -8.33 13.65 2.33
N LEU A 144 -7.80 12.42 2.44
CA LEU A 144 -8.42 11.23 1.88
C LEU A 144 -9.59 10.69 2.72
N ALA A 145 -9.61 10.95 4.02
CA ALA A 145 -10.61 10.37 4.94
C ALA A 145 -12.07 10.60 4.51
N VAL A 146 -12.35 11.73 3.88
CA VAL A 146 -13.72 12.12 3.45
C VAL A 146 -14.27 11.29 2.29
N PHE A 147 -13.41 10.55 1.58
CA PHE A 147 -13.83 9.74 0.43
C PHE A 147 -14.22 8.31 0.81
N PHE A 148 -13.74 7.81 1.94
CA PHE A 148 -13.86 6.40 2.31
C PHE A 148 -14.90 6.17 3.39
N THR A 149 -15.86 5.29 3.08
CA THR A 149 -16.93 4.91 4.03
C THR A 149 -16.39 4.03 5.15
N LYS A 150 -15.42 3.15 4.83
CA LYS A 150 -14.76 2.27 5.81
C LYS A 150 -13.28 2.13 5.49
N VAL A 151 -12.49 1.96 6.55
CA VAL A 151 -11.05 1.70 6.49
C VAL A 151 -10.78 0.41 7.25
N PHE A 152 -10.25 -0.58 6.54
CA PHE A 152 -9.89 -1.90 7.06
C PHE A 152 -8.37 -1.97 7.21
N ILE A 153 -7.90 -1.89 8.44
CA ILE A 153 -6.49 -1.99 8.79
C ILE A 153 -6.23 -3.42 9.25
N SER A 154 -5.26 -4.10 8.63
CA SER A 154 -4.97 -5.51 8.86
C SER A 154 -4.75 -5.88 10.33
N GLU A 155 -4.10 -5.00 11.10
CA GLU A 155 -3.88 -5.21 12.53
C GLU A 155 -5.17 -5.20 13.35
N GLU A 156 -6.17 -4.38 12.99
CA GLU A 156 -7.46 -4.33 13.68
C GLU A 156 -8.28 -5.61 13.42
N ILE A 157 -8.05 -6.24 12.25
CA ILE A 157 -8.74 -7.46 11.82
C ILE A 157 -7.94 -8.72 12.18
N GLN A 158 -6.66 -8.57 12.55
CA GLN A 158 -5.70 -9.64 12.84
C GLN A 158 -5.42 -10.55 11.64
N THR A 159 -5.52 -10.01 10.43
CA THR A 159 -5.19 -10.70 9.18
C THR A 159 -4.77 -9.71 8.11
N THR A 160 -3.76 -10.08 7.32
CA THR A 160 -3.17 -9.24 6.27
C THR A 160 -3.62 -9.69 4.88
N LYS A 161 -3.62 -8.78 3.88
CA LYS A 161 -3.56 -9.20 2.48
C LYS A 161 -2.26 -10.00 2.26
N PRO A 162 -2.25 -11.07 1.48
CA PRO A 162 -3.29 -11.58 0.57
C PRO A 162 -4.29 -12.55 1.19
N HIS A 163 -4.29 -12.76 2.51
CA HIS A 163 -5.13 -13.77 3.12
C HIS A 163 -6.63 -13.47 2.89
N ARG A 164 -7.39 -14.53 2.58
CA ARG A 164 -8.81 -14.50 2.22
C ARG A 164 -9.68 -13.76 3.24
N GLU A 165 -9.36 -13.90 4.52
CA GLU A 165 -10.15 -13.43 5.65
C GLU A 165 -10.31 -11.90 5.67
N ILE A 166 -9.29 -11.14 5.23
CA ILE A 166 -9.39 -9.67 5.20
C ILE A 166 -10.41 -9.20 4.16
N PHE A 167 -10.41 -9.81 2.97
CA PHE A 167 -11.38 -9.50 1.92
C PHE A 167 -12.79 -9.91 2.32
N GLU A 168 -12.94 -11.08 2.94
CA GLU A 168 -14.22 -11.56 3.44
C GLU A 168 -14.79 -10.64 4.52
N HIS A 169 -13.96 -10.22 5.47
CA HIS A 169 -14.33 -9.24 6.49
C HIS A 169 -14.77 -7.90 5.88
N ALA A 170 -14.01 -7.38 4.90
CA ALA A 170 -14.30 -6.13 4.24
C ALA A 170 -15.65 -6.18 3.49
N LEU A 171 -15.89 -7.24 2.71
CA LEU A 171 -17.16 -7.39 1.99
C LEU A 171 -18.34 -7.56 2.94
N LYS A 172 -18.25 -8.39 3.97
CA LYS A 172 -19.31 -8.57 4.97
C LYS A 172 -19.62 -7.26 5.69
N SER A 173 -18.59 -6.54 6.12
CA SER A 173 -18.75 -5.28 6.86
C SER A 173 -19.38 -4.15 6.03
N THR A 174 -19.28 -4.22 4.70
CA THR A 174 -19.84 -3.23 3.77
C THR A 174 -21.12 -3.70 3.10
N ASN A 175 -21.60 -4.91 3.42
CA ASN A 175 -22.71 -5.58 2.72
C ASN A 175 -22.51 -5.67 1.20
N ALA A 176 -21.24 -5.79 0.78
CA ALA A 176 -20.86 -5.84 -0.63
C ALA A 176 -20.88 -7.28 -1.16
N SER A 177 -21.29 -7.46 -2.40
CA SER A 177 -21.18 -8.75 -3.07
C SER A 177 -19.93 -8.82 -3.93
N LYS A 178 -19.35 -10.02 -4.11
CA LYS A 178 -18.17 -10.23 -4.94
C LYS A 178 -18.33 -9.74 -6.38
N LYS A 179 -19.53 -9.90 -6.96
CA LYS A 179 -19.84 -9.49 -8.35
C LYS A 179 -19.88 -7.97 -8.53
N LYS A 180 -20.07 -7.23 -7.42
CA LYS A 180 -20.20 -5.77 -7.40
C LYS A 180 -19.00 -5.09 -6.74
N SER A 181 -17.93 -5.84 -6.49
CA SER A 181 -16.73 -5.37 -5.81
C SER A 181 -15.50 -5.52 -6.68
N ILE A 182 -14.57 -4.59 -6.54
CA ILE A 182 -13.28 -4.60 -7.20
C ILE A 182 -12.19 -4.10 -6.23
N MET A 183 -11.00 -4.74 -6.26
CA MET A 183 -9.81 -4.29 -5.51
C MET A 183 -8.92 -3.46 -6.42
N ILE A 184 -8.41 -2.35 -5.93
CA ILE A 184 -7.47 -1.46 -6.62
C ILE A 184 -6.20 -1.38 -5.77
N GLY A 185 -5.03 -1.75 -6.32
CA GLY A 185 -3.78 -1.74 -5.60
C GLY A 185 -2.56 -1.83 -6.51
N ASP A 186 -1.37 -1.66 -5.93
CA ASP A 186 -0.07 -1.69 -6.64
C ASP A 186 0.70 -3.00 -6.45
N SER A 187 0.39 -3.75 -5.40
CA SER A 187 1.08 -5.01 -5.09
C SER A 187 0.43 -6.20 -5.78
N TRP A 188 1.20 -6.87 -6.67
CA TRP A 188 0.70 -8.10 -7.29
C TRP A 188 0.33 -9.16 -6.26
N GLU A 189 1.23 -9.44 -5.32
CA GLU A 189 1.03 -10.52 -4.34
C GLU A 189 -0.13 -10.24 -3.38
N THR A 190 -0.14 -9.04 -2.78
CA THR A 190 -1.08 -8.75 -1.69
C THR A 190 -2.46 -8.29 -2.18
N ASP A 191 -2.49 -7.43 -3.21
CA ASP A 191 -3.75 -6.83 -3.68
C ASP A 191 -4.38 -7.64 -4.80
N ILE A 192 -3.59 -7.97 -5.84
CA ILE A 192 -4.13 -8.54 -7.06
C ILE A 192 -4.36 -10.04 -6.90
N GLU A 193 -3.32 -10.80 -6.54
CA GLU A 193 -3.44 -12.25 -6.39
C GLU A 193 -4.34 -12.61 -5.21
N GLY A 194 -4.24 -11.88 -4.09
CA GLY A 194 -5.14 -12.07 -2.95
C GLY A 194 -6.62 -11.85 -3.29
N ALA A 195 -6.94 -10.77 -4.00
CA ALA A 195 -8.30 -10.49 -4.46
C ALA A 195 -8.78 -11.47 -5.54
N LEU A 196 -7.88 -11.88 -6.44
CA LEU A 196 -8.14 -12.88 -7.48
C LEU A 196 -8.52 -14.25 -6.87
N ASP A 197 -7.74 -14.72 -5.90
CA ASP A 197 -7.99 -15.98 -5.20
C ASP A 197 -9.24 -15.90 -4.31
N PHE A 198 -9.53 -14.72 -3.77
CA PHE A 198 -10.80 -14.49 -3.08
C PHE A 198 -12.00 -14.50 -4.04
N GLY A 199 -11.80 -14.15 -5.31
CA GLY A 199 -12.80 -14.18 -6.38
C GLY A 199 -13.55 -12.86 -6.60
N ILE A 200 -12.87 -11.73 -6.49
CA ILE A 200 -13.31 -10.40 -6.96
C ILE A 200 -12.44 -9.94 -8.12
N ASP A 201 -12.90 -8.98 -8.92
CA ASP A 201 -12.11 -8.37 -9.99
C ASP A 201 -11.07 -7.39 -9.41
N GLN A 202 -10.04 -7.02 -10.19
CA GLN A 202 -8.92 -6.21 -9.72
C GLN A 202 -8.53 -5.12 -10.71
N VAL A 203 -7.92 -4.05 -10.18
CA VAL A 203 -7.16 -3.04 -10.93
C VAL A 203 -5.74 -3.02 -10.38
N MET A 204 -4.77 -3.37 -11.21
CA MET A 204 -3.34 -3.23 -10.91
C MET A 204 -2.88 -1.83 -11.31
N PHE A 205 -2.44 -1.05 -10.32
CA PHE A 205 -1.78 0.22 -10.54
C PHE A 205 -0.29 0.00 -10.81
N LEU A 206 0.13 0.31 -12.03
CA LEU A 206 1.52 0.20 -12.47
C LEU A 206 2.21 1.54 -12.24
N ASN A 207 2.63 1.79 -11.02
CA ASN A 207 3.44 2.97 -10.73
C ASN A 207 4.82 2.83 -11.41
N ASP A 208 5.34 3.90 -12.01
CA ASP A 208 6.57 3.89 -12.80
C ASP A 208 7.74 3.19 -12.09
N GLY A 209 8.00 1.92 -12.46
CA GLY A 209 9.13 1.12 -12.00
C GLY A 209 8.96 0.34 -10.69
N LEU A 210 7.80 0.38 -10.02
CA LEU A 210 7.59 -0.29 -8.72
C LEU A 210 6.68 -1.53 -8.77
N HIS A 211 6.42 -2.11 -9.93
CA HIS A 211 5.48 -3.22 -10.05
C HIS A 211 6.19 -4.58 -10.16
N ASP A 212 5.79 -5.49 -9.29
CA ASP A 212 6.26 -6.88 -9.26
C ASP A 212 5.30 -7.82 -10.05
N VAL A 213 4.78 -7.38 -11.21
CA VAL A 213 3.90 -8.21 -12.04
C VAL A 213 4.69 -9.42 -12.56
N PRO A 214 4.23 -10.66 -12.33
CA PRO A 214 4.92 -11.85 -12.80
C PRO A 214 5.16 -11.81 -14.32
N ALA A 215 6.36 -12.20 -14.77
CA ALA A 215 6.77 -12.11 -16.17
C ALA A 215 5.77 -12.76 -17.16
N PRO A 216 5.16 -13.93 -16.90
CA PRO A 216 4.14 -14.51 -17.78
C PRO A 216 2.91 -13.62 -17.94
N ILE A 217 2.44 -13.01 -16.86
CA ILE A 217 1.27 -12.12 -16.87
C ILE A 217 1.60 -10.82 -17.60
N ASN A 218 2.78 -10.26 -17.37
CA ASN A 218 3.22 -9.06 -18.05
C ASN A 218 3.38 -9.29 -19.56
N SER A 219 3.90 -10.43 -19.96
CA SER A 219 4.01 -10.83 -21.38
C SER A 219 2.65 -10.97 -22.05
N LEU A 220 1.67 -11.59 -21.37
CA LEU A 220 0.28 -11.68 -21.87
C LEU A 220 -0.35 -10.30 -22.02
N ARG A 221 -0.20 -9.41 -21.02
CA ARG A 221 -0.69 -8.03 -21.08
C ARG A 221 -0.18 -7.28 -22.30
N LEU A 222 1.12 -7.39 -22.56
CA LEU A 222 1.77 -6.74 -23.71
C LEU A 222 1.32 -7.34 -25.06
N ALA A 223 1.14 -8.67 -25.11
CA ALA A 223 0.74 -9.36 -26.34
C ALA A 223 -0.73 -9.10 -26.74
N GLU A 224 -1.65 -9.05 -25.77
CA GLU A 224 -3.07 -8.87 -26.05
C GLU A 224 -3.46 -7.42 -26.37
N ASN A 225 -2.60 -6.44 -26.04
CA ASN A 225 -2.89 -5.00 -26.18
C ASN A 225 -4.28 -4.63 -25.63
N SER A 226 -4.68 -5.29 -24.53
CA SER A 226 -5.99 -5.21 -23.92
C SER A 226 -5.93 -4.40 -22.63
N ASN A 227 -6.98 -3.64 -22.33
CA ASN A 227 -7.10 -2.90 -21.09
C ASN A 227 -7.27 -3.80 -19.86
N PHE A 228 -7.52 -5.09 -20.05
CA PHE A 228 -7.61 -6.06 -18.96
C PHE A 228 -7.30 -7.48 -19.45
N LEU A 229 -6.90 -8.34 -18.52
CA LEU A 229 -6.78 -9.79 -18.71
C LEU A 229 -7.86 -10.53 -17.93
N LYS A 230 -8.31 -11.69 -18.42
CA LYS A 230 -9.11 -12.63 -17.64
C LYS A 230 -8.18 -13.71 -17.09
N LEU A 231 -8.04 -13.74 -15.79
CA LEU A 231 -7.18 -14.68 -15.05
C LEU A 231 -8.01 -15.79 -14.38
N LYS A 232 -7.52 -16.33 -13.27
CA LYS A 232 -8.21 -17.34 -12.46
C LYS A 232 -9.70 -16.99 -12.24
N HIS A 233 -10.57 -17.99 -12.26
CA HIS A 233 -12.01 -17.82 -12.02
C HIS A 233 -12.72 -16.85 -12.97
N GLN A 234 -12.15 -16.62 -14.18
CA GLN A 234 -12.68 -15.65 -15.16
C GLN A 234 -12.79 -14.22 -14.61
N LYS A 235 -11.97 -13.87 -13.62
CA LYS A 235 -11.90 -12.53 -13.06
C LYS A 235 -11.10 -11.60 -13.96
N LYS A 236 -11.54 -10.33 -14.01
CA LYS A 236 -10.87 -9.29 -14.80
C LYS A 236 -9.80 -8.63 -13.96
N THR A 237 -8.59 -8.55 -14.50
CA THR A 237 -7.51 -7.73 -13.97
C THR A 237 -7.23 -6.61 -14.96
N PHE A 238 -7.63 -5.39 -14.58
CA PHE A 238 -7.32 -4.18 -15.32
C PHE A 238 -5.91 -3.70 -14.96
N PHE A 239 -5.25 -3.01 -15.88
CA PHE A 239 -3.93 -2.41 -15.66
C PHE A 239 -4.01 -0.92 -15.96
N ILE A 240 -3.58 -0.09 -15.02
CA ILE A 240 -3.56 1.36 -15.16
C ILE A 240 -2.17 1.91 -14.84
N ASN A 241 -1.78 3.00 -15.49
CA ASN A 241 -0.51 3.69 -15.21
C ASN A 241 -0.73 4.98 -14.40
N LYS A 242 -1.94 5.53 -14.43
CA LYS A 242 -2.33 6.73 -13.70
C LYS A 242 -3.63 6.49 -12.94
N ILE A 243 -3.79 7.16 -11.82
CA ILE A 243 -5.05 7.07 -11.05
C ILE A 243 -6.25 7.57 -11.85
N THR A 244 -6.06 8.53 -12.75
CA THR A 244 -7.10 9.02 -13.66
C THR A 244 -7.65 7.96 -14.60
N ASP A 245 -6.88 6.91 -14.91
CA ASP A 245 -7.35 5.82 -15.79
C ASP A 245 -8.54 5.06 -15.18
N LEU A 246 -8.73 5.14 -13.85
CA LEU A 246 -9.92 4.60 -13.18
C LEU A 246 -11.22 5.18 -13.73
N THR A 247 -11.21 6.42 -14.22
CA THR A 247 -12.41 7.07 -14.77
C THR A 247 -12.91 6.43 -16.06
N SER A 248 -12.04 5.71 -16.76
CA SER A 248 -12.39 4.94 -17.98
C SER A 248 -12.92 3.53 -17.66
N ILE A 249 -12.66 3.02 -16.46
CA ILE A 249 -13.16 1.72 -15.98
C ILE A 249 -14.53 1.90 -15.28
N PHE A 250 -14.69 3.02 -14.60
CA PHE A 250 -15.83 3.38 -13.76
C PHE A 250 -16.55 4.63 -14.30
#